data_2558e32c501e87f5f124eb4c4729ab92
#
_entry.id   2558e32c501e87f5f124eb4c4729ab92
#
_cell.length_a   1.000
_cell.length_b   1.000
_cell.length_c   1.000
_cell.angle_alpha   90.00
_cell.angle_beta   90.00
_cell.angle_gamma   90.00
#
_symmetry.space_group_name_H-M   'P 1'
#
loop_
_entity.id
_entity.type
_entity.pdbx_description
1 polymer ?
#
loop_
_entity_poly.entity_id
_entity_poly.type
_entity_poly.pdbx_seq_one_letter_code
_entity_poly.pdbx_strand_id
1 'polypeptide(L)'
;MLQRIITGAVLALLMIAIFLLSHTLVYPVIMGVLCVIGTWEMLGCIGHRKNVYLSTPALIVAVVSPTLAYFLGYGAMLSVVMCYVTVLLAESVFFDEKVKVTDVSEVFLTTMYVVLCFTALLRLRYISDGASYIYILVFVAAWITDTFAYFTGVFFGKHKLIPNISPKKTVEGAIGGVVFCVIAFIVYGIVVEKVCSVQMNILTLSLVGVAMSVVSMVGDLVASSIKRTYGIKDYSNLFPGHGGVLDRFDSIMILAPLLLFVVENVKLFS
;
A
#
# COMPACT_ATOMS: atom_id res chain seq x y z
N MET A 1 19.25 19.96 -0.36
CA MET A 1 18.77 19.55 0.97
C MET A 1 17.46 20.24 1.35
N LEU A 2 17.37 21.57 1.27
CA LEU A 2 16.17 22.35 1.66
C LEU A 2 14.87 21.83 0.97
N GLN A 3 14.90 21.60 -0.33
CA GLN A 3 13.74 21.10 -1.09
C GLN A 3 13.21 19.77 -0.55
N ARG A 4 14.08 18.83 -0.15
CA ARG A 4 13.66 17.57 0.46
C ARG A 4 12.99 17.79 1.81
N ILE A 5 13.53 18.66 2.66
CA ILE A 5 12.95 18.97 3.97
C ILE A 5 11.56 19.57 3.79
N ILE A 6 11.40 20.53 2.88
CA ILE A 6 10.11 21.17 2.59
C ILE A 6 9.09 20.14 2.08
N THR A 7 9.47 19.34 1.09
CA THR A 7 8.56 18.31 0.53
C THR A 7 8.16 17.27 1.59
N GLY A 8 9.11 16.83 2.43
CA GLY A 8 8.83 15.93 3.55
C GLY A 8 7.86 16.53 4.58
N ALA A 9 8.05 17.80 4.95
CA ALA A 9 7.15 18.51 5.86
C ALA A 9 5.74 18.66 5.26
N VAL A 10 5.63 19.01 3.97
CA VAL A 10 4.33 19.09 3.27
C VAL A 10 3.64 17.74 3.23
N LEU A 11 4.36 16.65 2.91
CA LEU A 11 3.79 15.30 2.91
C LEU A 11 3.32 14.88 4.31
N ALA A 12 4.07 15.19 5.36
CA ALA A 12 3.67 14.91 6.74
C ALA A 12 2.40 15.67 7.13
N LEU A 13 2.31 16.97 6.80
CA LEU A 13 1.12 17.77 7.04
C LEU A 13 -0.09 17.25 6.25
N LEU A 14 0.11 16.84 5.00
CA LEU A 14 -0.93 16.27 4.15
C LEU A 14 -1.44 14.93 4.73
N MET A 15 -0.55 14.07 5.23
CA MET A 15 -0.94 12.83 5.90
C MET A 15 -1.74 13.10 7.18
N ILE A 16 -1.33 14.07 8.00
CA ILE A 16 -2.10 14.48 9.19
C ILE A 16 -3.50 14.96 8.78
N ALA A 17 -3.60 15.81 7.75
CA ALA A 17 -4.89 16.27 7.24
C ALA A 17 -5.77 15.11 6.74
N ILE A 18 -5.20 14.12 6.03
CA ILE A 18 -5.90 12.91 5.59
C ILE A 18 -6.45 12.13 6.79
N PHE A 19 -5.66 11.96 7.86
CA PHE A 19 -6.12 11.28 9.08
C PHE A 19 -7.26 12.05 9.77
N LEU A 20 -7.13 13.36 9.91
CA LEU A 20 -8.17 14.21 10.52
C LEU A 20 -9.48 14.21 9.72
N LEU A 21 -9.38 14.19 8.38
CA LEU A 21 -10.54 14.17 7.47
C LEU A 21 -11.04 12.75 7.16
N SER A 22 -10.42 11.72 7.72
CA SER A 22 -10.73 10.31 7.39
C SER A 22 -12.17 9.89 7.73
N HIS A 23 -12.88 10.63 8.57
CA HIS A 23 -14.28 10.39 8.92
C HIS A 23 -15.27 11.05 7.94
N THR A 24 -14.79 11.83 6.97
CA THR A 24 -15.61 12.57 6.01
C THR A 24 -15.57 11.92 4.63
N LEU A 25 -16.48 12.35 3.72
CA LEU A 25 -16.47 11.94 2.31
C LEU A 25 -15.21 12.37 1.53
N VAL A 26 -14.39 13.22 2.12
CA VAL A 26 -13.10 13.64 1.53
C VAL A 26 -12.13 12.46 1.46
N TYR A 27 -12.14 11.55 2.43
CA TYR A 27 -11.22 10.41 2.47
C TYR A 27 -11.39 9.43 1.30
N PRO A 28 -12.62 8.94 0.96
CA PRO A 28 -12.82 8.12 -0.24
C PRO A 28 -12.37 8.82 -1.53
N VAL A 29 -12.61 10.13 -1.65
CA VAL A 29 -12.16 10.89 -2.82
C VAL A 29 -10.64 10.93 -2.91
N ILE A 30 -9.96 11.22 -1.79
CA ILE A 30 -8.48 11.21 -1.75
C ILE A 30 -7.93 9.82 -2.09
N MET A 31 -8.49 8.75 -1.53
CA MET A 31 -8.04 7.38 -1.84
C MET A 31 -8.26 7.03 -3.30
N GLY A 32 -9.38 7.45 -3.90
CA GLY A 32 -9.64 7.31 -5.34
C GLY A 32 -8.60 8.06 -6.19
N VAL A 33 -8.29 9.31 -5.85
CA VAL A 33 -7.27 10.11 -6.54
C VAL A 33 -5.89 9.45 -6.43
N LEU A 34 -5.49 8.99 -5.23
CA LEU A 34 -4.22 8.30 -5.03
C LEU A 34 -4.16 6.99 -5.81
N CYS A 35 -5.27 6.24 -5.89
CA CYS A 35 -5.37 5.03 -6.69
C CYS A 35 -5.15 5.30 -8.18
N VAL A 36 -5.77 6.36 -8.72
CA VAL A 36 -5.60 6.78 -10.13
C VAL A 36 -4.16 7.21 -10.39
N ILE A 37 -3.57 8.04 -9.53
CA ILE A 37 -2.18 8.47 -9.69
C ILE A 37 -1.24 7.28 -9.60
N GLY A 38 -1.42 6.39 -8.63
CA GLY A 38 -0.61 5.18 -8.48
C GLY A 38 -0.71 4.26 -9.70
N THR A 39 -1.92 4.06 -10.23
CA THR A 39 -2.13 3.29 -11.49
C THR A 39 -1.43 3.96 -12.67
N TRP A 40 -1.51 5.29 -12.79
CA TRP A 40 -0.82 6.05 -13.82
C TRP A 40 0.71 5.96 -13.71
N GLU A 41 1.25 5.99 -12.49
CA GLU A 41 2.68 5.77 -12.23
C GLU A 41 3.11 4.36 -12.60
N MET A 42 2.32 3.35 -12.22
CA MET A 42 2.59 1.95 -12.54
C MET A 42 2.59 1.70 -14.05
N LEU A 43 1.57 2.19 -14.77
CA LEU A 43 1.51 2.12 -16.24
C LEU A 43 2.71 2.81 -16.90
N GLY A 44 3.23 3.88 -16.28
CA GLY A 44 4.45 4.53 -16.72
C GLY A 44 5.70 3.68 -16.52
N CYS A 45 5.77 2.99 -15.38
CA CYS A 45 6.85 2.08 -15.04
C CYS A 45 6.96 0.93 -16.04
N ILE A 46 5.84 0.26 -16.32
CA ILE A 46 5.78 -0.88 -17.25
C ILE A 46 5.73 -0.49 -18.74
N GLY A 47 5.78 0.80 -19.07
CA GLY A 47 5.83 1.29 -20.46
C GLY A 47 4.50 1.38 -21.19
N HIS A 48 3.37 1.00 -20.56
CA HIS A 48 2.06 0.94 -21.22
C HIS A 48 1.20 2.21 -21.07
N ARG A 49 1.72 3.30 -20.46
CA ARG A 49 0.98 4.56 -20.26
C ARG A 49 0.43 5.16 -21.54
N LYS A 50 1.15 5.05 -22.67
CA LYS A 50 0.76 5.62 -23.97
C LYS A 50 -0.15 4.71 -24.80
N ASN A 51 -0.28 3.44 -24.41
CA ASN A 51 -1.19 2.53 -25.07
C ASN A 51 -2.61 2.75 -24.54
N VAL A 52 -3.43 3.47 -25.30
CA VAL A 52 -4.79 3.88 -24.90
C VAL A 52 -5.69 2.68 -24.62
N TYR A 53 -5.52 1.57 -25.35
CA TYR A 53 -6.30 0.34 -25.17
C TYR A 53 -6.06 -0.27 -23.78
N LEU A 54 -4.86 -0.23 -23.28
CA LEU A 54 -4.50 -0.79 -21.96
C LEU A 54 -4.67 0.21 -20.82
N SER A 55 -4.28 1.48 -21.06
CA SER A 55 -4.28 2.50 -20.00
C SER A 55 -5.68 2.99 -19.64
N THR A 56 -6.59 3.12 -20.63
CA THR A 56 -7.95 3.61 -20.35
C THR A 56 -8.76 2.67 -19.45
N PRO A 57 -8.88 1.35 -19.75
CA PRO A 57 -9.56 0.42 -18.83
C PRO A 57 -8.93 0.38 -17.44
N ALA A 58 -7.59 0.42 -17.35
CA ALA A 58 -6.88 0.44 -16.07
C ALA A 58 -7.23 1.66 -15.23
N LEU A 59 -7.28 2.85 -15.83
CA LEU A 59 -7.66 4.08 -15.12
C LEU A 59 -9.15 4.10 -14.75
N ILE A 60 -10.03 3.57 -15.60
CA ILE A 60 -11.46 3.43 -15.27
C ILE A 60 -11.62 2.55 -14.03
N VAL A 61 -10.95 1.41 -13.98
CA VAL A 61 -11.00 0.51 -12.81
C VAL A 61 -10.43 1.17 -11.57
N ALA A 62 -9.37 1.97 -11.70
CA ALA A 62 -8.79 2.71 -10.58
C ALA A 62 -9.75 3.78 -9.98
N VAL A 63 -10.63 4.35 -10.80
CA VAL A 63 -11.69 5.27 -10.33
C VAL A 63 -12.86 4.50 -9.74
N VAL A 64 -13.34 3.48 -10.45
CA VAL A 64 -14.59 2.78 -10.17
C VAL A 64 -14.47 1.89 -8.94
N SER A 65 -13.34 1.16 -8.76
CA SER A 65 -13.20 0.17 -7.69
C SER A 65 -13.28 0.76 -6.29
N PRO A 66 -12.53 1.82 -5.91
CA PRO A 66 -12.65 2.42 -4.58
C PRO A 66 -14.04 3.00 -4.33
N THR A 67 -14.65 3.60 -5.37
CA THR A 67 -15.98 4.20 -5.29
C THR A 67 -17.05 3.12 -5.02
N LEU A 68 -17.06 2.03 -5.78
CA LEU A 68 -18.01 0.94 -5.59
C LEU A 68 -17.78 0.20 -4.28
N ALA A 69 -16.53 0.00 -3.87
CA ALA A 69 -16.22 -0.62 -2.59
C ALA A 69 -16.74 0.19 -1.41
N TYR A 70 -16.73 1.51 -1.53
CA TYR A 70 -17.29 2.40 -0.51
C TYR A 70 -18.81 2.31 -0.42
N PHE A 71 -19.53 2.38 -1.56
CA PHE A 71 -20.99 2.43 -1.59
C PHE A 71 -21.67 1.05 -1.54
N LEU A 72 -21.12 0.03 -2.22
CA LEU A 72 -21.75 -1.27 -2.43
C LEU A 72 -21.02 -2.44 -1.75
N GLY A 73 -19.85 -2.17 -1.17
CA GLY A 73 -19.02 -3.19 -0.54
C GLY A 73 -18.20 -4.06 -1.52
N TYR A 74 -17.53 -5.06 -0.97
CA TYR A 74 -16.55 -5.86 -1.73
C TYR A 74 -17.16 -6.77 -2.81
N GLY A 75 -18.42 -7.18 -2.67
CA GLY A 75 -19.10 -8.04 -3.67
C GLY A 75 -19.15 -7.39 -5.06
N ALA A 76 -19.40 -6.08 -5.12
CA ALA A 76 -19.38 -5.33 -6.37
C ALA A 76 -18.00 -5.28 -7.05
N MET A 77 -16.94 -5.37 -6.26
CA MET A 77 -15.57 -5.32 -6.76
C MET A 77 -15.20 -6.53 -7.61
N LEU A 78 -15.70 -7.73 -7.27
CA LEU A 78 -15.48 -8.93 -8.08
C LEU A 78 -16.04 -8.75 -9.49
N SER A 79 -17.23 -8.16 -9.61
CA SER A 79 -17.85 -7.87 -10.92
C SER A 79 -17.02 -6.88 -11.72
N VAL A 80 -16.48 -5.85 -11.08
CA VAL A 80 -15.58 -4.87 -11.73
C VAL A 80 -14.32 -5.55 -12.25
N VAL A 81 -13.69 -6.41 -11.42
CA VAL A 81 -12.49 -7.17 -11.82
C VAL A 81 -12.80 -8.09 -13.01
N MET A 82 -13.92 -8.81 -12.98
CA MET A 82 -14.33 -9.68 -14.08
C MET A 82 -14.60 -8.90 -15.37
N CYS A 83 -15.30 -7.77 -15.29
CA CYS A 83 -15.47 -6.87 -16.44
C CYS A 83 -14.13 -6.38 -17.00
N TYR A 84 -13.22 -5.97 -16.12
CA TYR A 84 -11.89 -5.49 -16.51
C TYR A 84 -11.07 -6.55 -17.24
N VAL A 85 -11.01 -7.77 -16.70
CA VAL A 85 -10.35 -8.91 -17.37
C VAL A 85 -10.95 -9.15 -18.74
N THR A 86 -12.30 -9.17 -18.81
CA THR A 86 -13.01 -9.42 -20.08
C THR A 86 -12.68 -8.33 -21.12
N VAL A 87 -12.67 -7.07 -20.72
CA VAL A 87 -12.31 -5.96 -21.62
C VAL A 87 -10.87 -6.10 -22.12
N LEU A 88 -9.91 -6.33 -21.24
CA LEU A 88 -8.49 -6.48 -21.62
C LEU A 88 -8.26 -7.68 -22.55
N LEU A 89 -8.92 -8.81 -22.29
CA LEU A 89 -8.83 -9.99 -23.18
C LEU A 89 -9.50 -9.73 -24.53
N ALA A 90 -10.64 -9.03 -24.54
CA ALA A 90 -11.30 -8.65 -25.80
C ALA A 90 -10.39 -7.71 -26.65
N GLU A 91 -9.73 -6.74 -25.98
CA GLU A 91 -8.78 -5.85 -26.66
C GLU A 91 -7.59 -6.60 -27.28
N SER A 92 -7.08 -7.65 -26.62
CA SER A 92 -6.01 -8.48 -27.19
C SER A 92 -6.45 -9.32 -28.39
N VAL A 93 -7.77 -9.55 -28.55
CA VAL A 93 -8.32 -10.26 -29.72
C VAL A 93 -8.63 -9.29 -30.86
N PHE A 94 -9.26 -8.16 -30.55
CA PHE A 94 -9.70 -7.21 -31.58
C PHE A 94 -8.58 -6.27 -32.07
N PHE A 95 -7.54 -6.08 -31.25
CA PHE A 95 -6.41 -5.18 -31.53
C PHE A 95 -5.06 -5.91 -31.35
N ASP A 96 -4.95 -7.13 -31.85
CA ASP A 96 -3.78 -8.02 -31.71
C ASP A 96 -2.45 -7.41 -32.18
N GLU A 97 -2.49 -6.51 -33.16
CA GLU A 97 -1.30 -5.76 -33.61
C GLU A 97 -0.79 -4.74 -32.55
N LYS A 98 -1.67 -4.28 -31.64
CA LYS A 98 -1.38 -3.21 -30.66
C LYS A 98 -1.34 -3.69 -29.21
N VAL A 99 -1.97 -4.83 -28.94
CA VAL A 99 -2.14 -5.39 -27.59
C VAL A 99 -1.87 -6.88 -27.62
N LYS A 100 -0.79 -7.31 -26.99
CA LYS A 100 -0.47 -8.73 -26.83
C LYS A 100 -1.03 -9.26 -25.51
N VAL A 101 -1.30 -10.56 -25.44
CA VAL A 101 -1.75 -11.22 -24.20
C VAL A 101 -0.74 -11.05 -23.06
N THR A 102 0.55 -10.96 -23.38
CA THR A 102 1.62 -10.65 -22.41
C THR A 102 1.43 -9.27 -21.79
N ASP A 103 1.10 -8.26 -22.60
CA ASP A 103 0.88 -6.89 -22.15
C ASP A 103 -0.38 -6.82 -21.27
N VAL A 104 -1.44 -7.56 -21.65
CA VAL A 104 -2.65 -7.71 -20.84
C VAL A 104 -2.34 -8.29 -19.47
N SER A 105 -1.56 -9.36 -19.39
CA SER A 105 -1.18 -10.02 -18.13
C SER A 105 -0.40 -9.07 -17.22
N GLU A 106 0.54 -8.32 -17.79
CA GLU A 106 1.38 -7.36 -17.09
C GLU A 106 0.56 -6.18 -16.55
N VAL A 107 -0.28 -5.58 -17.40
CA VAL A 107 -1.15 -4.46 -17.03
C VAL A 107 -2.20 -4.91 -16.02
N PHE A 108 -2.80 -6.09 -16.20
CA PHE A 108 -3.76 -6.62 -15.25
C PHE A 108 -3.15 -6.82 -13.87
N LEU A 109 -2.03 -7.55 -13.77
CA LEU A 109 -1.37 -7.82 -12.48
C LEU A 109 -1.00 -6.53 -11.76
N THR A 110 -0.37 -5.60 -12.47
CA THR A 110 0.13 -4.36 -11.87
C THR A 110 -1.00 -3.39 -11.50
N THR A 111 -2.05 -3.30 -12.32
CA THR A 111 -3.25 -2.50 -12.01
C THR A 111 -3.97 -3.07 -10.80
N MET A 112 -4.21 -4.39 -10.76
CA MET A 112 -4.87 -5.03 -9.63
C MET A 112 -4.06 -4.87 -8.34
N TYR A 113 -2.75 -4.97 -8.39
CA TYR A 113 -1.89 -4.70 -7.24
C TYR A 113 -2.18 -3.32 -6.63
N VAL A 114 -2.22 -2.26 -7.45
CA VAL A 114 -2.50 -0.89 -6.98
C VAL A 114 -3.94 -0.75 -6.49
N VAL A 115 -4.91 -1.16 -7.30
CA VAL A 115 -6.34 -0.98 -7.03
C VAL A 115 -6.78 -1.72 -5.78
N LEU A 116 -6.40 -2.99 -5.63
CA LEU A 116 -6.75 -3.80 -4.45
C LEU A 116 -6.18 -3.21 -3.17
N CYS A 117 -4.95 -2.72 -3.21
CA CYS A 117 -4.28 -2.17 -2.05
C CYS A 117 -4.92 -0.85 -1.57
N PHE A 118 -5.16 0.10 -2.47
CA PHE A 118 -5.83 1.36 -2.09
C PHE A 118 -7.29 1.13 -1.68
N THR A 119 -7.98 0.19 -2.32
CA THR A 119 -9.36 -0.17 -1.94
C THR A 119 -9.40 -0.84 -0.57
N ALA A 120 -8.44 -1.71 -0.25
CA ALA A 120 -8.32 -2.31 1.08
C ALA A 120 -8.05 -1.26 2.16
N LEU A 121 -7.16 -0.30 1.89
CA LEU A 121 -6.86 0.80 2.81
C LEU A 121 -8.11 1.67 3.06
N LEU A 122 -8.87 1.97 2.01
CA LEU A 122 -10.16 2.65 2.13
C LEU A 122 -11.13 1.83 2.99
N ARG A 123 -11.27 0.54 2.72
CA ARG A 123 -12.20 -0.34 3.42
C ARG A 123 -11.88 -0.51 4.90
N LEU A 124 -10.60 -0.61 5.26
CA LEU A 124 -10.15 -0.68 6.65
C LEU A 124 -10.67 0.48 7.51
N ARG A 125 -10.80 1.67 6.92
CA ARG A 125 -11.32 2.84 7.64
C ARG A 125 -12.80 2.73 7.96
N TYR A 126 -13.57 1.99 7.16
CA TYR A 126 -15.02 1.88 7.23
C TYR A 126 -15.51 0.46 7.59
N ILE A 127 -14.63 -0.40 8.10
CA ILE A 127 -14.98 -1.81 8.38
C ILE A 127 -16.01 -1.95 9.51
N SER A 128 -15.99 -1.03 10.47
CA SER A 128 -16.98 -0.96 11.56
C SER A 128 -17.06 0.44 12.15
N ASP A 129 -18.21 0.77 12.72
CA ASP A 129 -18.40 2.02 13.46
C ASP A 129 -17.44 2.07 14.66
N GLY A 130 -16.58 3.07 14.71
CA GLY A 130 -15.58 3.24 15.78
C GLY A 130 -14.21 2.60 15.53
N ALA A 131 -14.04 1.77 14.50
CA ALA A 131 -12.76 1.10 14.20
C ALA A 131 -11.70 1.99 13.51
N SER A 132 -11.86 3.30 13.62
CA SER A 132 -10.89 4.26 13.02
C SER A 132 -9.46 4.13 13.55
N TYR A 133 -9.27 3.47 14.69
CA TYR A 133 -7.95 3.16 15.21
C TYR A 133 -7.29 1.97 14.52
N ILE A 134 -8.06 1.03 13.94
CA ILE A 134 -7.49 -0.18 13.33
C ILE A 134 -6.68 0.14 12.07
N TYR A 135 -7.19 0.99 11.17
CA TYR A 135 -6.49 1.31 9.93
C TYR A 135 -5.14 2.02 10.16
N ILE A 136 -4.98 2.70 11.31
CA ILE A 136 -3.71 3.34 11.71
C ILE A 136 -2.60 2.31 11.89
N LEU A 137 -2.92 1.07 12.27
CA LEU A 137 -1.94 -0.01 12.43
C LEU A 137 -1.16 -0.29 11.13
N VAL A 138 -1.75 -0.05 9.96
CA VAL A 138 -1.03 -0.17 8.67
C VAL A 138 0.16 0.80 8.63
N PHE A 139 -0.07 2.04 9.03
CA PHE A 139 0.96 3.09 9.02
C PHE A 139 1.98 2.89 10.13
N VAL A 140 1.53 2.47 11.32
CA VAL A 140 2.43 2.11 12.43
C VAL A 140 3.36 0.98 11.99
N ALA A 141 2.81 -0.09 11.38
CA ALA A 141 3.61 -1.21 10.88
C ALA A 141 4.66 -0.75 9.87
N ALA A 142 4.24 0.01 8.83
CA ALA A 142 5.15 0.47 7.79
C ALA A 142 6.26 1.36 8.35
N TRP A 143 5.88 2.45 9.03
CA TRP A 143 6.85 3.46 9.46
C TRP A 143 7.79 2.98 10.56
N ILE A 144 7.28 2.23 11.53
CA ILE A 144 8.11 1.68 12.62
C ILE A 144 9.06 0.62 12.07
N THR A 145 8.56 -0.31 11.23
CA THR A 145 9.42 -1.33 10.63
C THR A 145 10.54 -0.70 9.81
N ASP A 146 10.23 0.23 8.90
CA ASP A 146 11.23 0.85 8.03
C ASP A 146 12.25 1.68 8.83
N THR A 147 11.78 2.46 9.80
CA THR A 147 12.64 3.29 10.65
C THR A 147 13.61 2.44 11.47
N PHE A 148 13.09 1.45 12.19
CA PHE A 148 13.93 0.64 13.07
C PHE A 148 14.74 -0.40 12.31
N ALA A 149 14.26 -0.91 11.17
CA ALA A 149 15.09 -1.71 10.28
C ALA A 149 16.28 -0.92 9.74
N TYR A 150 16.09 0.37 9.44
CA TYR A 150 17.19 1.24 9.04
C TYR A 150 18.20 1.46 10.18
N PHE A 151 17.75 1.90 11.36
CA PHE A 151 18.66 2.17 12.47
C PHE A 151 19.41 0.94 12.95
N THR A 152 18.71 -0.17 13.20
CA THR A 152 19.35 -1.44 13.60
C THR A 152 20.28 -1.97 12.52
N GLY A 153 19.92 -1.81 11.25
CA GLY A 153 20.78 -2.17 10.13
C GLY A 153 22.05 -1.31 10.02
N VAL A 154 21.98 -0.02 10.37
CA VAL A 154 23.15 0.88 10.40
C VAL A 154 24.07 0.55 11.58
N PHE A 155 23.49 0.31 12.77
CA PHE A 155 24.31 0.10 13.99
C PHE A 155 24.84 -1.32 14.13
N PHE A 156 24.06 -2.33 13.71
CA PHE A 156 24.37 -3.75 13.97
C PHE A 156 24.47 -4.60 12.70
N GLY A 157 24.14 -4.06 11.50
CA GLY A 157 24.05 -4.83 10.27
C GLY A 157 25.38 -5.38 9.78
N LYS A 158 25.49 -6.69 9.70
CA LYS A 158 26.63 -7.44 9.16
C LYS A 158 26.28 -8.25 7.93
N HIS A 159 25.07 -8.81 7.89
CA HIS A 159 24.63 -9.73 6.83
C HIS A 159 23.61 -9.04 5.92
N LYS A 160 23.87 -9.03 4.61
CA LYS A 160 22.94 -8.47 3.63
C LYS A 160 21.71 -9.36 3.48
N LEU A 161 20.51 -8.75 3.39
CA LEU A 161 19.26 -9.47 3.25
C LEU A 161 19.04 -9.93 1.80
N ILE A 162 18.99 -8.99 0.84
CA ILE A 162 18.81 -9.25 -0.59
C ILE A 162 19.65 -8.25 -1.40
N PRO A 163 20.96 -8.54 -1.63
CA PRO A 163 21.89 -7.57 -2.22
C PRO A 163 21.49 -7.08 -3.60
N ASN A 164 20.88 -7.93 -4.43
CA ASN A 164 20.54 -7.63 -5.82
C ASN A 164 19.37 -6.65 -5.97
N ILE A 165 18.44 -6.64 -5.02
CA ILE A 165 17.24 -5.79 -5.06
C ILE A 165 17.44 -4.53 -4.19
N SER A 166 17.90 -4.73 -2.95
CA SER A 166 18.12 -3.66 -1.98
C SER A 166 19.45 -3.87 -1.22
N PRO A 167 20.58 -3.34 -1.74
CA PRO A 167 21.92 -3.60 -1.18
C PRO A 167 22.14 -3.00 0.21
N LYS A 168 21.25 -2.14 0.69
CA LYS A 168 21.35 -1.51 2.01
C LYS A 168 20.64 -2.29 3.11
N LYS A 169 19.66 -3.15 2.79
CA LYS A 169 18.93 -3.93 3.78
C LYS A 169 19.79 -5.06 4.37
N THR A 170 19.67 -5.26 5.70
CA THR A 170 20.42 -6.27 6.46
C THR A 170 19.46 -7.18 7.24
N VAL A 171 19.91 -8.37 7.55
CA VAL A 171 19.15 -9.36 8.35
C VAL A 171 18.91 -8.83 9.78
N GLU A 172 19.96 -8.23 10.39
CA GLU A 172 19.87 -7.64 11.73
C GLU A 172 18.88 -6.47 11.73
N GLY A 173 18.88 -5.67 10.65
CA GLY A 173 17.89 -4.63 10.45
C GLY A 173 16.45 -5.19 10.39
N ALA A 174 16.25 -6.28 9.65
CA ALA A 174 14.94 -6.92 9.57
C ALA A 174 14.45 -7.42 10.95
N ILE A 175 15.31 -8.06 11.73
CA ILE A 175 14.98 -8.49 13.10
C ILE A 175 14.61 -7.28 13.97
N GLY A 176 15.39 -6.20 13.92
CA GLY A 176 15.09 -4.98 14.67
C GLY A 176 13.75 -4.38 14.26
N GLY A 177 13.45 -4.31 12.95
CA GLY A 177 12.15 -3.87 12.45
C GLY A 177 10.99 -4.67 13.06
N VAL A 178 11.09 -6.00 13.09
CA VAL A 178 10.06 -6.86 13.70
C VAL A 178 9.90 -6.57 15.18
N VAL A 179 10.99 -6.58 15.95
CA VAL A 179 10.95 -6.38 17.42
C VAL A 179 10.29 -5.03 17.76
N PHE A 180 10.73 -3.95 17.14
CA PHE A 180 10.17 -2.62 17.42
C PHE A 180 8.75 -2.43 16.89
N CYS A 181 8.37 -3.09 15.80
CA CYS A 181 6.99 -3.10 15.33
C CYS A 181 6.06 -3.78 16.35
N VAL A 182 6.44 -4.93 16.90
CA VAL A 182 5.66 -5.61 17.95
C VAL A 182 5.52 -4.73 19.18
N ILE A 183 6.60 -4.10 19.64
CA ILE A 183 6.55 -3.16 20.77
C ILE A 183 5.58 -2.01 20.46
N ALA A 184 5.67 -1.43 19.27
CA ALA A 184 4.77 -0.34 18.86
C ALA A 184 3.31 -0.77 18.81
N PHE A 185 3.00 -1.99 18.35
CA PHE A 185 1.65 -2.54 18.36
C PHE A 185 1.10 -2.69 19.78
N ILE A 186 1.91 -3.20 20.71
CA ILE A 186 1.52 -3.32 22.10
C ILE A 186 1.28 -1.95 22.73
N VAL A 187 2.22 -1.01 22.54
CA VAL A 187 2.07 0.37 23.06
C VAL A 187 0.84 1.04 22.47
N TYR A 188 0.63 0.91 21.18
CA TYR A 188 -0.55 1.43 20.50
C TYR A 188 -1.84 0.80 21.06
N GLY A 189 -1.87 -0.52 21.25
CA GLY A 189 -3.00 -1.22 21.85
C GLY A 189 -3.34 -0.70 23.25
N ILE A 190 -2.34 -0.50 24.12
CA ILE A 190 -2.53 0.08 25.47
C ILE A 190 -3.14 1.49 25.40
N VAL A 191 -2.69 2.30 24.43
CA VAL A 191 -3.24 3.66 24.24
C VAL A 191 -4.68 3.58 23.79
N VAL A 192 -5.00 2.74 22.81
CA VAL A 192 -6.37 2.57 22.28
C VAL A 192 -7.30 2.03 23.36
N GLU A 193 -6.85 1.05 24.16
CA GLU A 193 -7.63 0.51 25.28
C GLU A 193 -8.03 1.61 26.27
N LYS A 194 -7.10 2.49 26.61
CA LYS A 194 -7.35 3.59 27.56
C LYS A 194 -8.23 4.70 26.98
N VAL A 195 -8.08 5.03 25.69
CA VAL A 195 -8.76 6.16 25.06
C VAL A 195 -10.14 5.77 24.55
N CYS A 196 -10.27 4.57 23.96
CA CYS A 196 -11.50 4.10 23.34
C CYS A 196 -12.33 3.17 24.23
N SER A 197 -11.83 2.82 25.44
CA SER A 197 -12.51 1.92 26.39
C SER A 197 -12.82 0.54 25.77
N VAL A 198 -11.93 0.03 24.93
CA VAL A 198 -11.98 -1.31 24.31
C VAL A 198 -10.92 -2.20 24.95
N GLN A 199 -11.15 -3.51 25.02
CA GLN A 199 -10.14 -4.43 25.54
C GLN A 199 -9.22 -4.89 24.41
N MET A 200 -7.90 -4.87 24.65
CA MET A 200 -6.95 -5.38 23.70
C MET A 200 -6.59 -6.83 23.97
N ASN A 201 -6.38 -7.60 22.89
CA ASN A 201 -5.75 -8.90 22.96
C ASN A 201 -4.26 -8.78 22.66
N ILE A 202 -3.43 -8.74 23.71
CA ILE A 202 -1.98 -8.52 23.60
C ILE A 202 -1.28 -9.61 22.77
N LEU A 203 -1.70 -10.87 22.89
CA LEU A 203 -1.12 -11.97 22.12
C LEU A 203 -1.43 -11.82 20.64
N THR A 204 -2.70 -11.55 20.31
CA THR A 204 -3.14 -11.35 18.93
C THR A 204 -2.45 -10.16 18.30
N LEU A 205 -2.40 -9.00 18.99
CA LEU A 205 -1.69 -7.81 18.51
C LEU A 205 -0.20 -8.06 18.29
N SER A 206 0.45 -8.82 19.16
CA SER A 206 1.87 -9.18 19.02
C SER A 206 2.10 -10.05 17.78
N LEU A 207 1.28 -11.08 17.56
CA LEU A 207 1.38 -11.95 16.39
C LEU A 207 1.11 -11.20 15.09
N VAL A 208 0.08 -10.34 15.10
CA VAL A 208 -0.22 -9.46 13.94
C VAL A 208 0.91 -8.49 13.70
N GLY A 209 1.52 -7.91 14.74
CA GLY A 209 2.68 -7.04 14.63
C GLY A 209 3.88 -7.71 13.95
N VAL A 210 4.16 -8.99 14.30
CA VAL A 210 5.19 -9.80 13.61
C VAL A 210 4.83 -9.96 12.12
N ALA A 211 3.62 -10.43 11.82
CA ALA A 211 3.18 -10.67 10.45
C ALA A 211 3.22 -9.38 9.61
N MET A 212 2.68 -8.28 10.15
CA MET A 212 2.66 -6.98 9.49
C MET A 212 4.08 -6.47 9.21
N SER A 213 5.01 -6.58 10.16
CA SER A 213 6.40 -6.15 9.94
C SER A 213 7.09 -6.95 8.84
N VAL A 214 6.94 -8.28 8.83
CA VAL A 214 7.52 -9.13 7.77
C VAL A 214 6.94 -8.75 6.41
N VAL A 215 5.62 -8.59 6.33
CA VAL A 215 4.94 -8.23 5.07
C VAL A 215 5.26 -6.81 4.62
N SER A 216 5.47 -5.85 5.55
CA SER A 216 5.98 -4.50 5.23
C SER A 216 7.32 -4.56 4.48
N MET A 217 8.26 -5.33 5.01
CA MET A 217 9.57 -5.51 4.37
C MET A 217 9.47 -6.18 2.99
N VAL A 218 8.57 -7.16 2.85
CA VAL A 218 8.29 -7.80 1.55
C VAL A 218 7.69 -6.80 0.57
N GLY A 219 6.76 -5.95 1.02
CA GLY A 219 6.12 -4.91 0.19
C GLY A 219 7.13 -3.96 -0.43
N ASP A 220 8.03 -3.40 0.38
CA ASP A 220 9.10 -2.53 -0.12
C ASP A 220 10.06 -3.29 -1.08
N LEU A 221 10.35 -4.56 -0.81
CA LEU A 221 11.17 -5.37 -1.72
C LEU A 221 10.44 -5.65 -3.03
N VAL A 222 9.14 -5.91 -3.03
CA VAL A 222 8.32 -6.09 -4.25
C VAL A 222 8.34 -4.81 -5.09
N ALA A 223 8.03 -3.67 -4.49
CA ALA A 223 8.07 -2.38 -5.18
C ALA A 223 9.48 -2.07 -5.74
N SER A 224 10.52 -2.35 -4.96
CA SER A 224 11.91 -2.21 -5.40
C SER A 224 12.24 -3.16 -6.55
N SER A 225 11.78 -4.41 -6.50
CA SER A 225 11.99 -5.40 -7.57
C SER A 225 11.33 -4.97 -8.87
N ILE A 226 10.07 -4.51 -8.82
CA ILE A 226 9.38 -3.97 -10.00
C ILE A 226 10.19 -2.83 -10.61
N LYS A 227 10.60 -1.84 -9.81
CA LYS A 227 11.40 -0.72 -10.30
C LYS A 227 12.70 -1.17 -10.99
N ARG A 228 13.41 -2.18 -10.44
CA ARG A 228 14.65 -2.69 -11.03
C ARG A 228 14.40 -3.44 -12.32
N THR A 229 13.33 -4.23 -12.41
CA THR A 229 12.95 -4.94 -13.64
C THR A 229 12.78 -3.99 -14.82
N TYR A 230 12.19 -2.81 -14.59
CA TYR A 230 11.98 -1.80 -15.64
C TYR A 230 13.08 -0.72 -15.69
N GLY A 231 14.19 -0.90 -14.99
CA GLY A 231 15.35 -0.01 -15.06
C GLY A 231 15.14 1.37 -14.47
N ILE A 232 14.11 1.55 -13.65
CA ILE A 232 13.83 2.83 -12.96
C ILE A 232 14.23 2.77 -11.49
N LYS A 233 14.33 3.95 -10.87
CA LYS A 233 14.61 4.07 -9.44
C LYS A 233 13.37 4.50 -8.66
N ASP A 234 12.64 5.46 -9.17
CA ASP A 234 11.43 6.02 -8.59
C ASP A 234 10.30 5.93 -9.63
N TYR A 235 9.06 5.68 -9.22
CA TYR A 235 7.91 5.53 -10.13
C TYR A 235 7.58 6.84 -10.85
N SER A 236 7.79 7.97 -10.20
CA SER A 236 7.64 9.31 -10.80
C SER A 236 8.46 10.37 -10.03
N ASN A 237 8.42 11.61 -10.51
CA ASN A 237 8.98 12.76 -9.83
C ASN A 237 7.87 13.71 -9.30
N LEU A 238 6.72 13.18 -8.95
CA LEU A 238 5.57 13.97 -8.47
C LEU A 238 5.94 14.77 -7.21
N PHE A 239 6.66 14.14 -6.28
CA PHE A 239 7.17 14.80 -5.09
C PHE A 239 8.68 15.02 -5.23
N PRO A 240 9.14 16.26 -5.50
CA PRO A 240 10.54 16.55 -5.74
C PRO A 240 11.45 16.03 -4.62
N GLY A 241 12.37 15.12 -4.97
CA GLY A 241 13.29 14.47 -4.04
C GLY A 241 12.68 13.34 -3.19
N HIS A 242 11.39 13.02 -3.38
CA HIS A 242 10.68 11.95 -2.68
C HIS A 242 10.00 10.92 -3.61
N GLY A 243 10.14 11.07 -4.94
CA GLY A 243 9.54 10.12 -5.89
C GLY A 243 8.05 10.36 -6.11
N GLY A 244 7.32 9.30 -6.41
CA GLY A 244 5.89 9.28 -6.67
C GLY A 244 5.02 8.90 -5.48
N VAL A 245 3.73 8.75 -5.74
CA VAL A 245 2.75 8.21 -4.79
C VAL A 245 3.13 6.76 -4.43
N LEU A 246 3.40 5.91 -5.42
CA LEU A 246 3.77 4.52 -5.17
C LEU A 246 5.06 4.38 -4.35
N ASP A 247 6.02 5.31 -4.51
CA ASP A 247 7.24 5.33 -3.71
C ASP A 247 6.99 5.69 -2.23
N ARG A 248 5.84 6.26 -1.89
CA ARG A 248 5.44 6.62 -0.51
C ARG A 248 4.52 5.57 0.13
N PHE A 249 3.91 4.72 -0.67
CA PHE A 249 2.97 3.70 -0.24
C PHE A 249 3.48 2.27 -0.45
N ASP A 250 4.73 2.08 -0.89
CA ASP A 250 5.31 0.78 -1.26
C ASP A 250 5.17 -0.29 -0.16
N SER A 251 5.53 0.01 1.09
CA SER A 251 5.32 -0.87 2.24
C SER A 251 3.83 -0.98 2.62
N ILE A 252 3.07 0.12 2.53
CA ILE A 252 1.68 0.22 2.95
C ILE A 252 0.76 -0.61 2.05
N MET A 253 1.06 -0.67 0.75
CA MET A 253 0.19 -1.31 -0.24
C MET A 253 -0.12 -2.77 0.10
N ILE A 254 0.85 -3.59 0.43
CA ILE A 254 0.61 -5.00 0.78
C ILE A 254 0.05 -5.15 2.21
N LEU A 255 0.36 -4.21 3.10
CA LEU A 255 -0.12 -4.24 4.48
C LEU A 255 -1.64 -4.06 4.59
N ALA A 256 -2.23 -3.20 3.75
CA ALA A 256 -3.65 -2.90 3.82
C ALA A 256 -4.54 -4.13 3.55
N PRO A 257 -4.35 -4.92 2.47
CA PRO A 257 -5.09 -6.17 2.25
C PRO A 257 -4.87 -7.19 3.34
N LEU A 258 -3.65 -7.33 3.85
CA LEU A 258 -3.35 -8.27 4.94
C LEU A 258 -4.10 -7.89 6.22
N LEU A 259 -4.00 -6.63 6.65
CA LEU A 259 -4.69 -6.21 7.86
C LEU A 259 -6.21 -6.33 7.70
N LEU A 260 -6.75 -6.02 6.52
CA LEU A 260 -8.16 -6.20 6.24
C LEU A 260 -8.59 -7.66 6.40
N PHE A 261 -7.85 -8.59 5.81
CA PHE A 261 -8.10 -10.02 5.98
C PHE A 261 -8.03 -10.44 7.47
N VAL A 262 -7.05 -9.93 8.22
CA VAL A 262 -6.92 -10.23 9.64
C VAL A 262 -8.13 -9.75 10.42
N VAL A 263 -8.55 -8.49 10.26
CA VAL A 263 -9.65 -7.92 11.07
C VAL A 263 -11.03 -8.44 10.70
N GLU A 264 -11.22 -8.95 9.49
CA GLU A 264 -12.45 -9.65 9.10
C GLU A 264 -12.58 -11.04 9.74
N ASN A 265 -11.45 -11.66 10.14
CA ASN A 265 -11.41 -13.03 10.66
C ASN A 265 -10.98 -13.12 12.15
N VAL A 266 -10.32 -12.10 12.68
CA VAL A 266 -9.73 -12.11 14.01
C VAL A 266 -10.05 -10.81 14.74
N LYS A 267 -10.56 -10.91 15.96
CA LYS A 267 -10.78 -9.75 16.82
C LYS A 267 -9.48 -9.29 17.45
N LEU A 268 -9.04 -8.10 17.09
CA LEU A 268 -7.86 -7.44 17.66
C LEU A 268 -8.21 -6.73 18.99
N PHE A 269 -9.42 -6.16 19.02
CA PHE A 269 -10.01 -5.45 20.15
C PHE A 269 -11.44 -5.98 20.37
N SER A 270 -11.91 -5.99 21.59
CA SER A 270 -13.23 -6.45 22.01
C SER A 270 -13.91 -5.44 22.93
#